data_fbb3fcf4f5b664e8ed975fb49b40a954
#
_entry.id   fbb3fcf4f5b664e8ed975fb49b40a954
#
_cell.length_a   1.000
_cell.length_b   1.000
_cell.length_c   1.000
_cell.angle_alpha   90.00
_cell.angle_beta   90.00
_cell.angle_gamma   90.00
#
_symmetry.space_group_name_H-M   'P 1'
#
loop_
_entity.id
_entity.type
_entity.pdbx_description
1 polymer ?
#
loop_
_entity_poly.entity_id
_entity_poly.type
_entity_poly.pdbx_seq_one_letter_code
_entity_poly.pdbx_strand_id
1 'polypeptide(L)'
;MSFHDACGVAAEVGSYLVGANHVHVGQSPERVEFWSPFPGVTGKSEKTADAWHGISFAAGEAGDEVTAELANYLSLSLQFAGLRMREVCRLHNEQLRWALALPRKPGGRFSNVAMFDLHLAIHSLVAELCAARDYLATLAAIGVNAKKGTDSFARLCSWLKKEANSKFRSDPFVDLLLTAAGTETEPGWLTELGEMRNRFMHRQPLAADHASTALLFRTTATKVGAMSTIQLAPFKRYSLEAPEDPGVTLLRFFQETGKLCTAATPMAKFAPAFPVFKLGG
;
A
#
# COMPACT_ATOMS: atom_id res chain seq x y z
N MET A 1 18.24 20.90 8.84
CA MET A 1 17.00 20.80 8.03
C MET A 1 16.04 19.93 8.83
N SER A 2 14.82 20.39 9.07
CA SER A 2 13.80 19.57 9.73
C SER A 2 13.30 18.47 8.78
N PHE A 3 12.63 17.42 9.31
CA PHE A 3 11.99 16.40 8.47
C PHE A 3 10.95 17.00 7.53
N HIS A 4 10.19 17.99 8.03
CA HIS A 4 9.21 18.73 7.23
C HIS A 4 9.86 19.47 6.06
N ASP A 5 10.99 20.16 6.29
CA ASP A 5 11.73 20.84 5.23
C ASP A 5 12.27 19.85 4.20
N ALA A 6 12.76 18.69 4.66
CA ALA A 6 13.26 17.64 3.78
C ALA A 6 12.14 17.04 2.93
N CYS A 7 10.93 16.86 3.47
CA CYS A 7 9.74 16.46 2.71
C CYS A 7 9.38 17.49 1.62
N GLY A 8 9.44 18.79 1.96
CA GLY A 8 9.20 19.86 1.00
C GLY A 8 10.20 19.83 -0.17
N VAL A 9 11.48 19.67 0.13
CA VAL A 9 12.53 19.57 -0.91
C VAL A 9 12.36 18.31 -1.77
N ALA A 10 12.02 17.18 -1.17
CA ALA A 10 11.75 15.96 -1.92
C ALA A 10 10.57 16.14 -2.89
N ALA A 11 9.49 16.80 -2.44
CA ALA A 11 8.32 17.06 -3.28
C ALA A 11 8.65 17.97 -4.50
N GLU A 12 9.57 18.93 -4.38
CA GLU A 12 10.03 19.77 -5.51
C GLU A 12 10.61 18.94 -6.68
N VAL A 13 11.16 17.77 -6.41
CA VAL A 13 11.72 16.87 -7.42
C VAL A 13 10.80 15.70 -7.77
N GLY A 14 9.53 15.73 -7.31
CA GLY A 14 8.56 14.66 -7.52
C GLY A 14 8.89 13.38 -6.75
N SER A 15 9.63 13.50 -5.65
CA SER A 15 9.98 12.40 -4.76
C SER A 15 9.30 12.57 -3.41
N TYR A 16 9.20 11.47 -2.66
CA TYR A 16 8.57 11.46 -1.35
C TYR A 16 9.52 10.87 -0.31
N LEU A 17 9.61 11.54 0.84
CA LEU A 17 10.21 10.94 2.02
C LEU A 17 9.12 10.14 2.72
N VAL A 18 9.29 8.83 2.71
CA VAL A 18 8.28 7.90 3.26
C VAL A 18 8.47 7.66 4.76
N GLY A 19 9.54 8.16 5.37
CA GLY A 19 9.68 8.13 6.82
C GLY A 19 11.09 8.23 7.36
N ALA A 20 11.21 8.16 8.68
CA ALA A 20 12.46 8.22 9.40
C ALA A 20 12.55 7.11 10.45
N ASN A 21 13.62 6.33 10.44
CA ASN A 21 13.96 5.45 11.55
C ASN A 21 14.75 6.21 12.60
N HIS A 22 14.30 6.18 13.84
CA HIS A 22 15.15 6.51 14.96
C HIS A 22 16.13 5.36 15.19
N VAL A 23 17.36 5.54 14.78
CA VAL A 23 18.43 4.65 15.21
C VAL A 23 18.86 5.06 16.61
N HIS A 24 18.97 4.07 17.49
CA HIS A 24 19.18 4.24 18.90
C HIS A 24 20.36 5.14 19.27
N VAL A 25 20.18 5.92 20.31
CA VAL A 25 21.18 6.72 21.00
C VAL A 25 22.46 5.90 21.22
N GLY A 26 23.60 6.39 20.68
CA GLY A 26 24.90 5.76 20.85
C GLY A 26 25.48 5.09 19.59
N GLN A 27 24.76 5.09 18.49
CA GLN A 27 25.33 4.68 17.19
C GLN A 27 25.91 5.87 16.43
N SER A 28 26.90 5.61 15.56
CA SER A 28 27.54 6.63 14.76
C SER A 28 26.53 7.48 13.98
N PRO A 29 26.64 8.80 14.01
CA PRO A 29 25.77 9.71 13.23
C PRO A 29 25.77 9.40 11.72
N GLU A 30 26.79 8.74 11.21
CA GLU A 30 26.93 8.36 9.80
C GLU A 30 25.92 7.27 9.36
N ARG A 31 25.22 6.65 10.30
CA ARG A 31 24.22 5.59 10.07
C ARG A 31 22.81 5.98 10.43
N VAL A 32 22.50 7.25 10.59
CA VAL A 32 21.14 7.69 10.85
C VAL A 32 20.33 7.50 9.57
N GLU A 33 19.64 6.38 9.49
CA GLU A 33 18.60 6.15 8.50
C GLU A 33 17.31 6.76 9.00
N PHE A 34 16.83 7.77 8.32
CA PHE A 34 15.54 8.37 8.65
C PHE A 34 14.40 7.56 8.02
N TRP A 35 13.97 6.55 8.72
CA TRP A 35 12.82 5.74 8.34
C TRP A 35 11.82 5.68 9.48
N SER A 36 10.56 5.89 9.19
CA SER A 36 9.48 5.40 10.04
C SER A 36 8.85 4.20 9.34
N PRO A 37 8.53 3.11 10.04
CA PRO A 37 7.78 2.01 9.45
C PRO A 37 6.41 2.46 8.92
N PHE A 38 5.94 3.63 9.36
CA PHE A 38 4.66 4.22 8.98
C PHE A 38 4.83 5.68 8.58
N PRO A 39 5.46 5.92 7.45
CA PRO A 39 5.80 7.26 7.01
C PRO A 39 4.55 8.04 6.63
N GLY A 40 4.48 9.26 7.10
CA GLY A 40 3.41 10.20 6.74
C GLY A 40 2.01 9.71 7.11
N VAL A 41 1.90 8.45 7.41
CA VAL A 41 0.70 7.81 7.97
C VAL A 41 0.71 7.96 9.48
N THR A 42 1.70 8.65 10.04
CA THR A 42 1.71 9.20 11.38
C THR A 42 0.90 8.38 12.39
N GLY A 43 1.20 7.10 12.52
CA GLY A 43 0.50 6.18 13.41
C GLY A 43 -0.96 5.87 13.05
N LYS A 44 -1.50 6.34 11.92
CA LYS A 44 -2.88 6.01 11.54
C LYS A 44 -3.01 4.59 11.01
N SER A 45 -2.02 4.08 10.28
CA SER A 45 -2.04 2.68 9.80
C SER A 45 -1.88 1.70 10.95
N GLU A 46 -1.01 1.97 11.92
CA GLU A 46 -0.89 1.15 13.13
C GLU A 46 -2.21 1.14 13.87
N LYS A 47 -2.78 2.32 14.14
CA LYS A 47 -4.09 2.42 14.79
C LYS A 47 -5.19 1.70 14.03
N THR A 48 -5.12 1.67 12.71
CA THR A 48 -6.09 0.95 11.88
C THR A 48 -5.88 -0.55 11.99
N ALA A 49 -4.65 -1.04 11.91
CA ALA A 49 -4.33 -2.44 12.11
C ALA A 49 -4.73 -2.91 13.52
N ASP A 50 -4.42 -2.12 14.54
CA ASP A 50 -4.83 -2.39 15.94
C ASP A 50 -6.35 -2.42 16.08
N ALA A 51 -7.07 -1.50 15.44
CA ALA A 51 -8.53 -1.51 15.47
C ALA A 51 -9.11 -2.79 14.86
N TRP A 52 -8.56 -3.25 13.73
CA TRP A 52 -8.98 -4.53 13.13
C TRP A 52 -8.58 -5.74 13.97
N HIS A 53 -7.44 -5.68 14.66
CA HIS A 53 -7.09 -6.69 15.66
C HIS A 53 -8.07 -6.70 16.84
N GLY A 54 -8.47 -5.51 17.32
CA GLY A 54 -9.50 -5.38 18.37
C GLY A 54 -10.88 -5.91 17.93
N ILE A 55 -11.25 -5.72 16.64
CA ILE A 55 -12.47 -6.32 16.07
C ILE A 55 -12.35 -7.84 16.04
N SER A 56 -11.19 -8.38 15.66
CA SER A 56 -10.92 -9.82 15.71
C SER A 56 -11.10 -10.39 17.10
N PHE A 57 -10.54 -9.73 18.11
CA PHE A 57 -10.70 -10.14 19.51
C PHE A 57 -12.17 -10.13 19.94
N ALA A 58 -12.89 -9.04 19.68
CA ALA A 58 -14.31 -8.93 20.02
C ALA A 58 -15.18 -10.00 19.33
N ALA A 59 -14.90 -10.31 18.08
CA ALA A 59 -15.59 -11.36 17.33
C ALA A 59 -15.31 -12.76 17.91
N GLY A 60 -14.05 -13.03 18.29
CA GLY A 60 -13.64 -14.28 18.94
C GLY A 60 -14.35 -14.49 20.28
N GLU A 61 -14.39 -13.47 21.14
CA GLU A 61 -15.15 -13.50 22.41
C GLU A 61 -16.65 -13.75 22.20
N ALA A 62 -17.20 -13.30 21.07
CA ALA A 62 -18.59 -13.53 20.70
C ALA A 62 -18.83 -14.89 19.99
N GLY A 63 -17.80 -15.69 19.76
CA GLY A 63 -17.87 -16.98 19.06
C GLY A 63 -18.05 -16.87 17.54
N ASP A 64 -17.82 -15.69 16.94
CA ASP A 64 -17.85 -15.51 15.49
C ASP A 64 -16.43 -15.70 14.90
N GLU A 65 -16.02 -16.96 14.81
CA GLU A 65 -14.69 -17.35 14.36
C GLU A 65 -14.35 -16.81 12.97
N VAL A 66 -15.32 -16.82 12.05
CA VAL A 66 -15.08 -16.35 10.67
C VAL A 66 -14.76 -14.87 10.61
N THR A 67 -15.55 -14.05 11.32
CA THR A 67 -15.26 -12.60 11.41
C THR A 67 -13.95 -12.35 12.16
N ALA A 68 -13.67 -13.13 13.21
CA ALA A 68 -12.42 -13.03 13.97
C ALA A 68 -11.19 -13.29 13.09
N GLU A 69 -11.18 -14.37 12.33
CA GLU A 69 -10.09 -14.71 11.41
C GLU A 69 -9.89 -13.65 10.34
N LEU A 70 -10.95 -13.23 9.65
CA LEU A 70 -10.86 -12.24 8.57
C LEU A 70 -10.37 -10.88 9.08
N ALA A 71 -10.84 -10.43 10.24
CA ALA A 71 -10.37 -9.18 10.84
C ALA A 71 -8.89 -9.27 11.27
N ASN A 72 -8.45 -10.44 11.77
CA ASN A 72 -7.05 -10.68 12.08
C ASN A 72 -6.18 -10.68 10.82
N TYR A 73 -6.60 -11.36 9.75
CA TYR A 73 -5.87 -11.37 8.48
C TYR A 73 -5.77 -9.98 7.87
N LEU A 74 -6.84 -9.19 7.96
CA LEU A 74 -6.82 -7.79 7.54
C LEU A 74 -5.81 -6.96 8.35
N SER A 75 -5.81 -7.11 9.69
CA SER A 75 -4.83 -6.47 10.56
C SER A 75 -3.40 -6.83 10.16
N LEU A 76 -3.12 -8.12 9.96
CA LEU A 76 -1.80 -8.61 9.55
C LEU A 76 -1.39 -8.08 8.16
N SER A 77 -2.30 -8.10 7.18
CA SER A 77 -2.00 -7.55 5.85
C SER A 77 -1.69 -6.06 5.88
N LEU A 78 -2.35 -5.27 6.73
CA LEU A 78 -2.02 -3.85 6.92
C LEU A 78 -0.62 -3.66 7.52
N GLN A 79 -0.24 -4.46 8.52
CA GLN A 79 1.09 -4.45 9.11
C GLN A 79 2.15 -4.88 8.09
N PHE A 80 1.91 -5.97 7.36
CA PHE A 80 2.82 -6.45 6.33
C PHE A 80 2.96 -5.48 5.17
N ALA A 81 1.86 -4.83 4.74
CA ALA A 81 1.93 -3.77 3.73
C ALA A 81 2.82 -2.61 4.19
N GLY A 82 2.75 -2.21 5.46
CA GLY A 82 3.64 -1.21 6.05
C GLY A 82 5.11 -1.62 5.98
N LEU A 83 5.43 -2.86 6.37
CA LEU A 83 6.79 -3.42 6.31
C LEU A 83 7.28 -3.50 4.86
N ARG A 84 6.43 -3.92 3.92
CA ARG A 84 6.78 -4.00 2.49
C ARG A 84 6.96 -2.63 1.86
N MET A 85 6.15 -1.64 2.23
CA MET A 85 6.35 -0.26 1.76
C MET A 85 7.69 0.29 2.25
N ARG A 86 8.04 0.05 3.52
CA ARG A 86 9.37 0.38 4.04
C ARG A 86 10.48 -0.28 3.24
N GLU A 87 10.34 -1.56 2.92
CA GLU A 87 11.32 -2.32 2.14
C GLU A 87 11.48 -1.76 0.72
N VAL A 88 10.38 -1.45 0.04
CA VAL A 88 10.39 -0.78 -1.28
C VAL A 88 11.19 0.52 -1.21
N CYS A 89 10.93 1.35 -0.21
CA CYS A 89 11.62 2.63 -0.05
C CYS A 89 13.11 2.44 0.27
N ARG A 90 13.45 1.47 1.13
CA ARG A 90 14.84 1.14 1.48
C ARG A 90 15.63 0.71 0.23
N LEU A 91 15.09 -0.24 -0.52
CA LEU A 91 15.72 -0.75 -1.74
C LEU A 91 15.82 0.31 -2.83
N HIS A 92 14.80 1.17 -2.97
CA HIS A 92 14.85 2.31 -3.87
C HIS A 92 15.98 3.29 -3.47
N ASN A 93 16.13 3.59 -2.18
CA ASN A 93 17.20 4.45 -1.68
C ASN A 93 18.60 3.83 -1.90
N GLU A 94 18.74 2.51 -1.75
CA GLU A 94 19.99 1.80 -2.09
C GLU A 94 20.33 1.94 -3.57
N GLN A 95 19.33 1.83 -4.46
CA GLN A 95 19.51 2.07 -5.89
C GLN A 95 19.95 3.52 -6.18
N LEU A 96 19.40 4.51 -5.47
CA LEU A 96 19.83 5.90 -5.59
C LEU A 96 21.29 6.08 -5.16
N ARG A 97 21.68 5.53 -4.02
CA ARG A 97 23.08 5.56 -3.54
C ARG A 97 24.02 4.94 -4.57
N TRP A 98 23.65 3.80 -5.14
CA TRP A 98 24.43 3.16 -6.18
C TRP A 98 24.50 4.01 -7.47
N ALA A 99 23.39 4.65 -7.85
CA ALA A 99 23.37 5.55 -9.00
C ALA A 99 24.27 6.78 -8.82
N LEU A 100 24.36 7.30 -7.59
CA LEU A 100 25.21 8.45 -7.25
C LEU A 100 26.70 8.10 -7.14
N ALA A 101 27.05 6.84 -6.89
CA ALA A 101 28.45 6.40 -6.79
C ALA A 101 29.19 6.40 -8.13
N LEU A 102 28.49 6.45 -9.24
CA LEU A 102 29.06 6.46 -10.60
C LEU A 102 28.61 7.71 -11.37
N PRO A 103 29.48 8.26 -12.22
CA PRO A 103 29.10 9.36 -13.10
C PRO A 103 27.95 8.95 -14.02
N ARG A 104 26.79 9.59 -13.87
CA ARG A 104 25.60 9.32 -14.69
C ARG A 104 25.09 10.59 -15.33
N LYS A 105 24.67 10.48 -16.58
CA LYS A 105 24.00 11.59 -17.27
C LYS A 105 22.53 11.65 -16.81
N PRO A 106 22.00 12.85 -16.51
CA PRO A 106 20.56 13.02 -16.31
C PRO A 106 19.78 12.44 -17.49
N GLY A 107 18.66 11.77 -17.20
CA GLY A 107 17.85 11.07 -18.21
C GLY A 107 18.37 9.67 -18.58
N GLY A 108 19.54 9.28 -18.09
CA GLY A 108 20.08 7.94 -18.30
C GLY A 108 19.24 6.85 -17.61
N ARG A 109 19.01 5.75 -18.31
CA ARG A 109 18.42 4.54 -17.75
C ARG A 109 19.50 3.58 -17.29
N PHE A 110 19.23 2.87 -16.23
CA PHE A 110 20.11 1.82 -15.75
C PHE A 110 19.33 0.66 -15.13
N SER A 111 19.95 -0.48 -15.09
CA SER A 111 19.47 -1.68 -14.39
C SER A 111 20.65 -2.39 -13.74
N ASN A 112 20.39 -3.15 -12.70
CA ASN A 112 21.37 -4.01 -12.05
C ASN A 112 20.67 -5.20 -11.41
N VAL A 113 21.45 -6.17 -10.91
CA VAL A 113 20.89 -7.39 -10.29
C VAL A 113 20.08 -7.06 -9.03
N ALA A 114 20.51 -6.09 -8.23
CA ALA A 114 19.82 -5.69 -7.00
C ALA A 114 18.42 -5.08 -7.26
N MET A 115 18.08 -4.73 -8.50
CA MET A 115 16.71 -4.35 -8.85
C MET A 115 15.71 -5.49 -8.68
N PHE A 116 16.14 -6.74 -8.74
CA PHE A 116 15.22 -7.87 -8.50
C PHE A 116 14.63 -7.84 -7.10
N ASP A 117 15.42 -7.44 -6.10
CA ASP A 117 14.93 -7.30 -4.72
C ASP A 117 13.88 -6.18 -4.63
N LEU A 118 14.10 -5.05 -5.30
CA LEU A 118 13.12 -3.97 -5.38
C LEU A 118 11.83 -4.44 -6.08
N HIS A 119 11.94 -5.18 -7.18
CA HIS A 119 10.78 -5.73 -7.88
C HIS A 119 10.01 -6.73 -7.00
N LEU A 120 10.71 -7.60 -6.28
CA LEU A 120 10.10 -8.54 -5.35
C LEU A 120 9.35 -7.82 -4.22
N ALA A 121 9.97 -6.77 -3.66
CA ALA A 121 9.32 -5.96 -2.61
C ALA A 121 8.06 -5.27 -3.13
N ILE A 122 8.08 -4.74 -4.37
CA ILE A 122 6.90 -4.16 -5.02
C ILE A 122 5.79 -5.19 -5.22
N HIS A 123 6.13 -6.38 -5.74
CA HIS A 123 5.16 -7.47 -5.92
C HIS A 123 4.51 -7.85 -4.58
N SER A 124 5.33 -7.99 -3.53
CA SER A 124 4.85 -8.35 -2.20
C SER A 124 3.94 -7.25 -1.62
N LEU A 125 4.30 -5.97 -1.78
CA LEU A 125 3.45 -4.85 -1.35
C LEU A 125 2.08 -4.89 -2.03
N VAL A 126 2.05 -5.01 -3.35
CA VAL A 126 0.80 -5.06 -4.13
C VAL A 126 -0.05 -6.27 -3.74
N ALA A 127 0.58 -7.41 -3.44
CA ALA A 127 -0.12 -8.61 -2.97
C ALA A 127 -0.80 -8.37 -1.61
N GLU A 128 -0.11 -7.76 -0.63
CA GLU A 128 -0.67 -7.45 0.69
C GLU A 128 -1.82 -6.44 0.62
N LEU A 129 -1.67 -5.40 -0.20
CA LEU A 129 -2.75 -4.41 -0.40
C LEU A 129 -3.99 -5.06 -1.03
N CYS A 130 -3.81 -5.98 -1.97
CA CYS A 130 -4.92 -6.73 -2.56
C CYS A 130 -5.53 -7.73 -1.57
N ALA A 131 -4.74 -8.36 -0.70
CA ALA A 131 -5.24 -9.23 0.36
C ALA A 131 -6.12 -8.43 1.32
N ALA A 132 -5.67 -7.25 1.79
CA ALA A 132 -6.47 -6.37 2.63
C ALA A 132 -7.81 -5.99 1.96
N ARG A 133 -7.80 -5.63 0.66
CA ARG A 133 -9.01 -5.38 -0.13
C ARG A 133 -9.96 -6.57 -0.13
N ASP A 134 -9.43 -7.78 -0.36
CA ASP A 134 -10.23 -8.99 -0.50
C ASP A 134 -10.82 -9.42 0.87
N TYR A 135 -10.11 -9.22 1.99
CA TYR A 135 -10.65 -9.42 3.33
C TYR A 135 -11.77 -8.42 3.67
N LEU A 136 -11.59 -7.12 3.34
CA LEU A 136 -12.67 -6.14 3.48
C LEU A 136 -13.91 -6.54 2.68
N ALA A 137 -13.72 -6.95 1.44
CA ALA A 137 -14.81 -7.36 0.57
C ALA A 137 -15.53 -8.61 1.10
N THR A 138 -14.79 -9.54 1.72
CA THR A 138 -15.37 -10.73 2.34
C THR A 138 -16.19 -10.37 3.59
N LEU A 139 -15.68 -9.47 4.44
CA LEU A 139 -16.40 -8.95 5.60
C LEU A 139 -17.69 -8.22 5.19
N ALA A 140 -17.63 -7.37 4.15
CA ALA A 140 -18.81 -6.71 3.58
C ALA A 140 -19.81 -7.74 3.02
N ALA A 141 -19.34 -8.78 2.32
CA ALA A 141 -20.17 -9.86 1.80
C ALA A 141 -20.90 -10.63 2.91
N ILE A 142 -20.24 -10.88 4.03
CA ILE A 142 -20.85 -11.50 5.23
C ILE A 142 -21.93 -10.57 5.79
N GLY A 143 -21.65 -9.27 5.91
CA GLY A 143 -22.61 -8.28 6.43
C GLY A 143 -23.93 -8.23 5.65
N VAL A 144 -23.87 -8.39 4.33
CA VAL A 144 -25.07 -8.43 3.46
C VAL A 144 -25.60 -9.85 3.20
N ASN A 145 -25.13 -10.85 3.92
CA ASN A 145 -25.49 -12.26 3.74
C ASN A 145 -25.32 -12.74 2.29
N ALA A 146 -24.23 -12.36 1.63
CA ALA A 146 -23.92 -12.85 0.30
C ALA A 146 -23.72 -14.38 0.30
N LYS A 147 -23.92 -15.01 -0.85
CA LYS A 147 -23.79 -16.46 -0.95
C LYS A 147 -22.38 -16.93 -0.54
N LYS A 148 -22.29 -18.13 0.02
CA LYS A 148 -21.02 -18.80 0.35
C LYS A 148 -20.05 -18.79 -0.84
N GLY A 149 -18.79 -18.46 -0.60
CA GLY A 149 -17.74 -18.35 -1.62
C GLY A 149 -17.64 -16.98 -2.27
N THR A 150 -18.29 -15.93 -1.71
CA THR A 150 -18.04 -14.53 -2.05
C THR A 150 -16.88 -14.03 -1.18
N ASP A 151 -15.65 -14.47 -1.51
CA ASP A 151 -14.43 -14.37 -0.70
C ASP A 151 -13.35 -13.48 -1.34
N SER A 152 -13.74 -12.58 -2.20
CA SER A 152 -12.86 -11.57 -2.80
C SER A 152 -13.66 -10.40 -3.35
N PHE A 153 -13.00 -9.27 -3.55
CA PHE A 153 -13.64 -8.09 -4.14
C PHE A 153 -14.25 -8.38 -5.53
N ALA A 154 -13.54 -9.13 -6.37
CA ALA A 154 -14.05 -9.50 -7.70
C ALA A 154 -15.32 -10.35 -7.63
N ARG A 155 -15.39 -11.29 -6.67
CA ARG A 155 -16.57 -12.12 -6.45
C ARG A 155 -17.74 -11.33 -5.85
N LEU A 156 -17.46 -10.39 -4.95
CA LEU A 156 -18.47 -9.47 -4.44
C LEU A 156 -19.07 -8.62 -5.57
N CYS A 157 -18.23 -7.99 -6.41
CA CYS A 157 -18.69 -7.23 -7.57
C CYS A 157 -19.53 -8.10 -8.53
N SER A 158 -19.10 -9.33 -8.81
CA SER A 158 -19.84 -10.27 -9.66
C SER A 158 -21.17 -10.68 -9.04
N TRP A 159 -21.25 -10.80 -7.73
CA TRP A 159 -22.49 -11.10 -7.02
C TRP A 159 -23.45 -9.91 -7.06
N LEU A 160 -22.96 -8.69 -6.88
CA LEU A 160 -23.73 -7.44 -6.93
C LEU A 160 -24.23 -7.06 -8.33
N LYS A 161 -23.62 -7.59 -9.40
CA LYS A 161 -24.10 -7.39 -10.79
C LYS A 161 -25.42 -8.09 -11.08
N LYS A 162 -25.80 -9.09 -10.29
CA LYS A 162 -27.09 -9.77 -10.44
C LYS A 162 -28.21 -8.86 -9.95
N GLU A 163 -29.29 -8.74 -10.73
CA GLU A 163 -30.42 -7.86 -10.44
C GLU A 163 -31.00 -8.07 -9.03
N ALA A 164 -31.22 -9.33 -8.62
CA ALA A 164 -31.70 -9.68 -7.28
C ALA A 164 -30.83 -9.16 -6.13
N ASN A 165 -29.54 -8.89 -6.39
CA ASN A 165 -28.57 -8.46 -5.38
C ASN A 165 -28.23 -6.97 -5.49
N SER A 166 -28.74 -6.27 -6.51
CA SER A 166 -28.43 -4.86 -6.76
C SER A 166 -28.81 -3.94 -5.58
N LYS A 167 -29.85 -4.30 -4.82
CA LYS A 167 -30.30 -3.59 -3.61
C LYS A 167 -29.22 -3.48 -2.52
N PHE A 168 -28.26 -4.40 -2.47
CA PHE A 168 -27.18 -4.40 -1.48
C PHE A 168 -26.04 -3.43 -1.83
N ARG A 169 -26.08 -2.79 -3.00
CA ARG A 169 -25.10 -1.76 -3.37
C ARG A 169 -25.17 -0.51 -2.47
N SER A 170 -26.35 -0.25 -1.88
CA SER A 170 -26.55 0.85 -0.93
C SER A 170 -26.19 0.51 0.51
N ASP A 171 -25.75 -0.70 0.81
CA ASP A 171 -25.18 -1.02 2.11
C ASP A 171 -23.91 -0.17 2.32
N PRO A 172 -23.74 0.50 3.47
CA PRO A 172 -22.65 1.45 3.68
C PRO A 172 -21.24 0.84 3.46
N PHE A 173 -21.04 -0.41 3.87
CA PHE A 173 -19.75 -1.06 3.69
C PHE A 173 -19.50 -1.44 2.23
N VAL A 174 -20.53 -1.94 1.54
CA VAL A 174 -20.47 -2.25 0.11
C VAL A 174 -20.26 -0.96 -0.71
N ASP A 175 -21.01 0.09 -0.41
CA ASP A 175 -20.93 1.38 -1.11
C ASP A 175 -19.53 2.00 -0.97
N LEU A 176 -18.93 1.94 0.22
CA LEU A 176 -17.55 2.38 0.47
C LEU A 176 -16.56 1.70 -0.48
N LEU A 177 -16.69 0.39 -0.67
CA LEU A 177 -15.82 -0.39 -1.56
C LEU A 177 -16.08 -0.06 -3.03
N LEU A 178 -17.35 0.07 -3.42
CA LEU A 178 -17.73 0.40 -4.80
C LEU A 178 -17.30 1.83 -5.18
N THR A 179 -17.41 2.78 -4.26
CA THR A 179 -16.92 4.15 -4.45
C THR A 179 -15.41 4.17 -4.70
N ALA A 180 -14.63 3.42 -3.91
CA ALA A 180 -13.18 3.29 -4.11
C ALA A 180 -12.82 2.57 -5.43
N ALA A 181 -13.68 1.69 -5.91
CA ALA A 181 -13.49 0.96 -7.17
C ALA A 181 -13.83 1.80 -8.41
N GLY A 182 -14.68 2.80 -8.27
CA GLY A 182 -15.18 3.58 -9.39
C GLY A 182 -16.16 2.82 -10.28
N THR A 183 -16.28 3.28 -11.51
CA THR A 183 -17.16 2.68 -12.53
C THR A 183 -16.37 1.93 -13.61
N GLU A 184 -17.06 1.32 -14.57
CA GLU A 184 -16.40 0.69 -15.72
C GLU A 184 -15.79 1.73 -16.67
N THR A 185 -16.37 2.92 -16.75
CA THR A 185 -15.88 4.03 -17.60
C THR A 185 -14.84 4.90 -16.88
N GLU A 186 -14.91 4.98 -15.56
CA GLU A 186 -14.00 5.74 -14.71
C GLU A 186 -13.50 4.85 -13.56
N PRO A 187 -12.52 3.96 -13.82
CA PRO A 187 -11.98 3.07 -12.80
C PRO A 187 -11.36 3.86 -11.64
N GLY A 188 -11.75 3.50 -10.42
CA GLY A 188 -11.13 4.04 -9.22
C GLY A 188 -9.84 3.28 -8.84
N TRP A 189 -9.12 3.83 -7.87
CA TRP A 189 -7.83 3.30 -7.44
C TRP A 189 -7.87 1.83 -6.97
N LEU A 190 -9.00 1.37 -6.42
CA LEU A 190 -9.13 -0.02 -5.95
C LEU A 190 -9.21 -1.01 -7.12
N THR A 191 -9.80 -0.60 -8.24
CA THR A 191 -9.79 -1.35 -9.50
C THR A 191 -8.39 -1.35 -10.11
N GLU A 192 -7.73 -0.19 -10.17
CA GLU A 192 -6.34 -0.05 -10.66
C GLU A 192 -5.36 -0.92 -9.89
N LEU A 193 -5.47 -0.96 -8.54
CA LEU A 193 -4.67 -1.85 -7.69
C LEU A 193 -4.86 -3.33 -8.08
N GLY A 194 -6.12 -3.74 -8.30
CA GLY A 194 -6.43 -5.11 -8.73
C GLY A 194 -5.85 -5.46 -10.10
N GLU A 195 -5.90 -4.53 -11.04
CA GLU A 195 -5.32 -4.69 -12.37
C GLU A 195 -3.79 -4.78 -12.31
N MET A 196 -3.15 -3.94 -11.49
CA MET A 196 -1.70 -4.00 -11.25
C MET A 196 -1.29 -5.38 -10.72
N ARG A 197 -1.98 -5.88 -9.69
CA ARG A 197 -1.72 -7.22 -9.13
C ARG A 197 -1.89 -8.31 -10.19
N ASN A 198 -3.00 -8.29 -10.94
CA ASN A 198 -3.26 -9.30 -11.97
C ASN A 198 -2.23 -9.27 -13.08
N ARG A 199 -1.73 -8.08 -13.42
CA ARG A 199 -0.65 -7.94 -14.38
C ARG A 199 0.64 -8.58 -13.87
N PHE A 200 1.07 -8.24 -12.65
CA PHE A 200 2.31 -8.75 -12.08
C PHE A 200 2.28 -10.26 -11.87
N MET A 201 1.17 -10.80 -11.42
CA MET A 201 1.06 -12.21 -11.06
C MET A 201 0.78 -13.14 -12.24
N HIS A 202 0.12 -12.64 -13.31
CA HIS A 202 -0.41 -13.53 -14.35
C HIS A 202 0.02 -13.17 -15.77
N ARG A 203 0.56 -11.97 -16.01
CA ARG A 203 0.82 -11.50 -17.37
C ARG A 203 2.25 -11.04 -17.61
N GLN A 204 2.74 -10.17 -16.77
CA GLN A 204 4.04 -9.54 -16.97
C GLN A 204 4.67 -9.16 -15.63
N PRO A 205 5.47 -10.04 -15.03
CA PRO A 205 6.28 -9.69 -13.85
C PRO A 205 7.17 -8.48 -14.16
N LEU A 206 7.50 -7.71 -13.13
CA LEU A 206 8.30 -6.48 -13.28
C LEU A 206 9.64 -6.72 -13.96
N ALA A 207 10.30 -7.82 -13.73
CA ALA A 207 11.60 -8.15 -14.32
C ALA A 207 11.52 -8.72 -15.74
N ALA A 208 10.34 -8.93 -16.31
CA ALA A 208 10.18 -9.58 -17.62
C ALA A 208 10.63 -8.71 -18.80
N ASP A 209 10.68 -7.39 -18.65
CA ASP A 209 11.16 -6.46 -19.66
C ASP A 209 12.07 -5.41 -19.04
N HIS A 210 13.38 -5.62 -19.12
CA HIS A 210 14.38 -4.71 -18.58
C HIS A 210 14.27 -3.28 -19.13
N ALA A 211 13.85 -3.11 -20.38
CA ALA A 211 13.73 -1.78 -20.98
C ALA A 211 12.59 -0.97 -20.37
N SER A 212 11.51 -1.62 -19.94
CA SER A 212 10.35 -0.97 -19.34
C SER A 212 10.43 -0.89 -17.81
N THR A 213 11.34 -1.62 -17.18
CA THR A 213 11.50 -1.68 -15.72
C THR A 213 12.81 -1.09 -15.21
N ALA A 214 13.59 -0.47 -16.09
CA ALA A 214 14.83 0.21 -15.72
C ALA A 214 14.57 1.42 -14.82
N LEU A 215 15.53 1.74 -13.99
CA LEU A 215 15.55 2.98 -13.21
C LEU A 215 16.00 4.14 -14.08
N LEU A 216 15.38 5.29 -13.87
CA LEU A 216 15.70 6.53 -14.56
C LEU A 216 16.38 7.50 -13.61
N PHE A 217 17.61 7.93 -13.93
CA PHE A 217 18.33 8.91 -13.15
C PHE A 217 17.93 10.32 -13.57
N ARG A 218 17.57 11.16 -12.60
CA ARG A 218 17.19 12.56 -12.83
C ARG A 218 17.94 13.49 -11.90
N THR A 219 18.20 14.69 -12.38
CA THR A 219 18.70 15.80 -11.57
C THR A 219 17.80 17.00 -11.79
N THR A 220 17.31 17.57 -10.71
CA THR A 220 16.39 18.72 -10.73
C THR A 220 16.97 19.82 -9.84
N ALA A 221 16.90 21.07 -10.30
CA ALA A 221 17.25 22.22 -9.49
C ALA A 221 16.17 22.45 -8.43
N THR A 222 16.60 22.69 -7.19
CA THR A 222 15.72 23.01 -6.07
C THR A 222 16.20 24.29 -5.38
N LYS A 223 15.41 24.81 -4.45
CA LYS A 223 15.79 25.97 -3.61
C LYS A 223 17.05 25.75 -2.75
N VAL A 224 17.44 24.51 -2.52
CA VAL A 224 18.64 24.15 -1.75
C VAL A 224 19.79 23.63 -2.61
N GLY A 225 19.67 23.70 -3.94
CA GLY A 225 20.66 23.23 -4.90
C GLY A 225 20.15 22.13 -5.83
N ALA A 226 21.06 21.54 -6.61
CA ALA A 226 20.71 20.43 -7.49
C ALA A 226 20.48 19.16 -6.67
N MET A 227 19.33 18.51 -6.86
CA MET A 227 18.96 17.25 -6.22
C MET A 227 18.85 16.13 -7.25
N SER A 228 19.54 15.03 -6.99
CA SER A 228 19.48 13.85 -7.84
C SER A 228 18.48 12.84 -7.26
N THR A 229 17.69 12.26 -8.14
CA THR A 229 16.70 11.23 -7.82
C THR A 229 16.75 10.09 -8.83
N ILE A 230 16.17 8.97 -8.46
CA ILE A 230 15.85 7.91 -9.40
C ILE A 230 14.35 7.70 -9.42
N GLN A 231 13.84 7.31 -10.57
CA GLN A 231 12.45 6.94 -10.74
C GLN A 231 12.39 5.57 -11.39
N LEU A 232 11.40 4.79 -11.03
CA LEU A 232 11.06 3.59 -11.78
C LEU A 232 10.60 4.03 -13.17
N ALA A 233 11.15 3.43 -14.21
CA ALA A 233 10.69 3.71 -15.56
C ALA A 233 9.21 3.29 -15.69
N PRO A 234 8.37 4.09 -16.37
CA PRO A 234 6.95 3.78 -16.51
C PRO A 234 6.76 2.42 -17.16
N PHE A 235 5.82 1.64 -16.66
CA PHE A 235 5.42 0.39 -17.29
C PHE A 235 4.70 0.72 -18.61
N LYS A 236 5.18 0.21 -19.73
CA LYS A 236 4.70 0.52 -21.10
C LYS A 236 3.18 0.47 -21.30
N ARG A 237 2.43 -0.15 -20.40
CA ARG A 237 0.95 -0.28 -20.49
C ARG A 237 0.21 0.40 -19.34
N TYR A 238 0.93 0.97 -18.37
CA TYR A 238 0.38 1.83 -17.32
C TYR A 238 0.48 3.31 -17.64
N SER A 239 1.14 3.65 -18.72
CA SER A 239 1.12 4.97 -19.29
C SER A 239 -0.26 5.22 -19.90
N LEU A 240 -1.19 5.57 -19.07
CA LEU A 240 -2.21 6.53 -19.43
C LEU A 240 -1.48 7.83 -19.79
N GLU A 241 -2.10 8.71 -20.52
CA GLU A 241 -1.56 9.90 -21.18
C GLU A 241 -0.68 10.85 -20.33
N ALA A 242 -0.60 10.64 -19.01
CA ALA A 242 0.38 11.26 -18.11
C ALA A 242 1.07 10.17 -17.27
N PRO A 243 2.32 9.82 -17.55
CA PRO A 243 3.03 8.78 -16.83
C PRO A 243 3.30 9.24 -15.40
N GLU A 244 2.51 8.77 -14.46
CA GLU A 244 2.82 8.88 -13.04
C GLU A 244 4.02 7.98 -12.72
N ASP A 245 4.91 8.45 -11.86
CA ASP A 245 5.99 7.61 -11.33
C ASP A 245 5.38 6.41 -10.59
N PRO A 246 5.72 5.17 -10.94
CA PRO A 246 5.18 4.00 -10.24
C PRO A 246 5.40 4.01 -8.73
N GLY A 247 6.45 4.66 -8.23
CA GLY A 247 6.66 4.86 -6.79
C GLY A 247 5.57 5.73 -6.16
N VAL A 248 5.13 6.77 -6.86
CA VAL A 248 4.00 7.63 -6.44
C VAL A 248 2.69 6.84 -6.45
N THR A 249 2.46 6.04 -7.49
CA THR A 249 1.28 5.18 -7.59
C THR A 249 1.23 4.16 -6.45
N LEU A 250 2.36 3.51 -6.13
CA LEU A 250 2.45 2.56 -5.01
C LEU A 250 2.18 3.24 -3.66
N LEU A 251 2.74 4.43 -3.44
CA LEU A 251 2.48 5.21 -2.23
C LEU A 251 1.00 5.59 -2.12
N ARG A 252 0.39 6.03 -3.22
CA ARG A 252 -1.05 6.33 -3.28
C ARG A 252 -1.87 5.10 -2.90
N PHE A 253 -1.62 3.95 -3.49
CA PHE A 253 -2.34 2.71 -3.17
C PHE A 253 -2.20 2.32 -1.69
N PHE A 254 -0.99 2.45 -1.14
CA PHE A 254 -0.74 2.18 0.28
C PHE A 254 -1.57 3.11 1.18
N GLN A 255 -1.55 4.41 0.90
CA GLN A 255 -2.29 5.41 1.68
C GLN A 255 -3.81 5.25 1.54
N GLU A 256 -4.31 5.05 0.33
CA GLU A 256 -5.75 4.87 0.08
C GLU A 256 -6.28 3.56 0.69
N THR A 257 -5.49 2.48 0.68
CA THR A 257 -5.85 1.24 1.38
C THR A 257 -5.97 1.49 2.88
N GLY A 258 -5.03 2.20 3.49
CA GLY A 258 -5.10 2.56 4.91
C GLY A 258 -6.33 3.41 5.24
N LYS A 259 -6.65 4.42 4.41
CA LYS A 259 -7.85 5.25 4.56
C LYS A 259 -9.14 4.42 4.44
N LEU A 260 -9.21 3.55 3.43
CA LEU A 260 -10.35 2.67 3.19
C LEU A 260 -10.61 1.76 4.40
N CYS A 261 -9.56 1.11 4.91
CA CYS A 261 -9.65 0.24 6.08
C CYS A 261 -10.06 1.02 7.34
N THR A 262 -9.58 2.25 7.50
CA THR A 262 -9.99 3.14 8.61
C THR A 262 -11.48 3.50 8.50
N ALA A 263 -11.94 3.86 7.31
CA ALA A 263 -13.35 4.21 7.06
C ALA A 263 -14.28 3.00 7.24
N ALA A 264 -13.81 1.80 6.96
CA ALA A 264 -14.55 0.55 7.13
C ALA A 264 -14.68 0.09 8.59
N THR A 265 -13.78 0.53 9.50
CA THR A 265 -13.80 0.11 10.92
C THR A 265 -15.16 0.28 11.60
N PRO A 266 -15.85 1.44 11.51
CA PRO A 266 -17.16 1.61 12.16
C PRO A 266 -18.29 0.83 11.48
N MET A 267 -18.06 0.24 10.31
CA MET A 267 -19.03 -0.57 9.58
C MET A 267 -18.89 -2.07 9.90
N ALA A 268 -17.84 -2.45 10.63
CA ALA A 268 -17.65 -3.83 11.05
C ALA A 268 -18.74 -4.27 12.02
N LYS A 269 -19.05 -5.58 12.00
CA LYS A 269 -20.08 -6.19 12.86
C LYS A 269 -19.79 -6.00 14.35
N PHE A 270 -18.53 -5.89 14.74
CA PHE A 270 -18.09 -5.73 16.12
C PHE A 270 -17.28 -4.44 16.27
N ALA A 271 -17.45 -3.74 17.38
CA ALA A 271 -16.56 -2.63 17.74
C ALA A 271 -15.21 -3.17 18.22
N PRO A 272 -14.09 -2.44 17.99
CA PRO A 272 -12.79 -2.85 18.51
C PRO A 272 -12.80 -3.00 20.02
N ALA A 273 -12.31 -4.13 20.53
CA ALA A 273 -12.08 -4.36 21.96
C ALA A 273 -10.69 -4.97 22.17
N PHE A 274 -10.14 -4.77 23.32
CA PHE A 274 -8.81 -5.29 23.66
C PHE A 274 -8.84 -6.03 24.99
N PRO A 275 -8.03 -7.08 25.16
CA PRO A 275 -7.94 -7.79 26.42
C PRO A 275 -7.48 -6.84 27.54
N VAL A 276 -8.20 -6.86 28.64
CA VAL A 276 -7.80 -6.14 29.85
C VAL A 276 -6.89 -7.06 30.66
N PHE A 277 -5.59 -6.79 30.64
CA PHE A 277 -4.65 -7.47 31.50
C PHE A 277 -4.80 -6.94 32.94
N LYS A 278 -5.38 -7.73 33.82
CA LYS A 278 -5.28 -7.45 35.26
C LYS A 278 -3.87 -7.87 35.69
N LEU A 279 -3.01 -6.91 35.97
CA LEU A 279 -1.78 -7.19 36.69
C LEU A 279 -2.22 -7.72 38.04
N GLY A 280 -1.98 -9.01 38.28
CA GLY A 280 -2.25 -9.63 39.57
C GLY A 280 -1.47 -8.87 40.65
N GLY A 281 -2.19 -8.40 41.65
CA GLY A 281 -1.62 -7.84 42.87
C GLY A 281 -0.97 -8.92 43.73
#